data_3ab3fdc997ea2135691250e485d9c53c
#
_entry.id   3ab3fdc997ea2135691250e485d9c53c
#
_cell.length_a   1.000
_cell.length_b   1.000
_cell.length_c   1.000
_cell.angle_alpha   90.00
_cell.angle_beta   90.00
_cell.angle_gamma   90.00
#
_symmetry.space_group_name_H-M   'P 1'
#
loop_
_entity.id
_entity.type
_entity.pdbx_description
1 polymer ?
#
loop_
_entity_poly.entity_id
_entity_poly.type
_entity_poly.pdbx_seq_one_letter_code
_entity_poly.pdbx_strand_id
1 'polypeptide(L)'
;MKKREIRRPFVRQFYKKNKLNFTLALAATVVMAFVNLAISWLLQQIMDLMAGSGNTLSLGGICWVLLGIVATIVLVGAVRAYALPRFFTRAMGQYKDYAYSQLLKKNISTFSQESTSTYLSALSNDATSIEGNYLEKLFDLVMDAILCVGAFLMML
;
A
#
# COMPACT_ATOMS: atom_id res chain seq x y z
N MET A 1 -13.10 -0.14 -26.61
CA MET A 1 -12.95 -1.47 -26.00
C MET A 1 -11.50 -2.01 -26.02
N LYS A 2 -10.69 -1.73 -27.05
CA LYS A 2 -9.31 -2.23 -27.23
C LYS A 2 -8.30 -1.87 -26.11
N LYS A 3 -8.44 -0.72 -25.42
CA LYS A 3 -7.54 -0.31 -24.33
C LYS A 3 -7.67 -1.14 -23.05
N ARG A 4 -8.85 -1.71 -22.75
CA ARG A 4 -9.08 -2.55 -21.55
C ARG A 4 -8.47 -3.94 -21.66
N GLU A 5 -8.44 -4.51 -22.85
CA GLU A 5 -7.86 -5.86 -23.09
C GLU A 5 -6.34 -5.85 -22.96
N ILE A 6 -5.68 -4.76 -23.35
CA ILE A 6 -4.22 -4.61 -23.24
C ILE A 6 -3.79 -4.40 -21.76
N ARG A 7 -4.61 -3.71 -20.95
CA ARG A 7 -4.26 -3.43 -19.53
C ARG A 7 -4.28 -4.66 -18.62
N ARG A 8 -5.19 -5.60 -18.85
CA ARG A 8 -5.34 -6.79 -17.99
C ARG A 8 -4.07 -7.67 -17.90
N PRO A 9 -3.38 -8.02 -18.98
CA PRO A 9 -2.17 -8.82 -18.89
C PRO A 9 -1.03 -8.08 -18.17
N PHE A 10 -0.91 -6.75 -18.32
CA PHE A 10 0.10 -5.94 -17.62
C PHE A 10 -0.13 -5.94 -16.11
N VAL A 11 -1.33 -5.61 -15.66
CA VAL A 11 -1.65 -5.56 -14.21
C VAL A 11 -1.48 -6.94 -13.56
N ARG A 12 -1.80 -8.02 -14.27
CA ARG A 12 -1.63 -9.39 -13.77
C ARG A 12 -0.17 -9.76 -13.51
N GLN A 13 0.79 -9.13 -14.20
CA GLN A 13 2.22 -9.39 -13.97
C GLN A 13 2.69 -8.94 -12.59
N PHE A 14 2.17 -7.84 -12.04
CA PHE A 14 2.53 -7.34 -10.71
C PHE A 14 2.26 -8.36 -9.59
N TYR A 15 1.20 -9.17 -9.75
CA TYR A 15 0.75 -10.14 -8.74
C TYR A 15 1.25 -11.56 -9.00
N LYS A 16 1.90 -11.81 -10.16
CA LYS A 16 2.36 -13.14 -10.54
C LYS A 16 3.52 -13.56 -9.63
N LYS A 17 3.37 -14.72 -8.95
CA LYS A 17 4.36 -15.25 -7.99
C LYS A 17 4.71 -14.32 -6.81
N ASN A 18 3.93 -13.26 -6.56
CA ASN A 18 4.18 -12.27 -5.52
C ASN A 18 2.98 -12.09 -4.56
N LYS A 19 2.05 -13.05 -4.58
CA LYS A 19 0.80 -12.99 -3.81
C LYS A 19 1.04 -12.91 -2.30
N LEU A 20 2.01 -13.64 -1.78
CA LEU A 20 2.30 -13.70 -0.35
C LEU A 20 2.77 -12.35 0.19
N ASN A 21 3.72 -11.69 -0.51
CA ASN A 21 4.18 -10.37 -0.10
C ASN A 21 3.06 -9.32 -0.24
N PHE A 22 2.22 -9.44 -1.28
CA PHE A 22 1.06 -8.58 -1.45
C PHE A 22 0.05 -8.74 -0.31
N THR A 23 -0.33 -9.98 0.03
CA THR A 23 -1.28 -10.23 1.12
C THR A 23 -0.74 -9.82 2.48
N LEU A 24 0.56 -10.04 2.76
CA LEU A 24 1.20 -9.57 3.99
C LEU A 24 1.23 -8.03 4.06
N ALA A 25 1.61 -7.36 2.97
CA ALA A 25 1.62 -5.90 2.92
C ALA A 25 0.20 -5.33 3.08
N LEU A 26 -0.79 -5.93 2.42
CA LEU A 26 -2.19 -5.52 2.54
C LEU A 26 -2.72 -5.73 3.96
N ALA A 27 -2.50 -6.91 4.55
CA ALA A 27 -2.90 -7.19 5.93
C ALA A 27 -2.27 -6.22 6.92
N ALA A 28 -0.96 -5.94 6.78
CA ALA A 28 -0.27 -4.97 7.60
C ALA A 28 -0.85 -3.55 7.44
N THR A 29 -1.21 -3.14 6.22
CA THR A 29 -1.86 -1.83 5.97
C THR A 29 -3.23 -1.76 6.63
N VAL A 30 -4.04 -2.81 6.54
CA VAL A 30 -5.35 -2.88 7.20
C VAL A 30 -5.21 -2.78 8.72
N VAL A 31 -4.28 -3.54 9.33
CA VAL A 31 -4.05 -3.47 10.77
C VAL A 31 -3.57 -2.07 11.19
N MET A 32 -2.69 -1.43 10.41
CA MET A 32 -2.26 -0.06 10.69
C MET A 32 -3.40 0.95 10.62
N ALA A 33 -4.37 0.79 9.72
CA ALA A 33 -5.55 1.63 9.69
C ALA A 33 -6.38 1.49 10.98
N PHE A 34 -6.59 0.28 11.48
CA PHE A 34 -7.25 0.06 12.77
C PHE A 34 -6.47 0.63 13.95
N VAL A 35 -5.14 0.57 13.92
CA VAL A 35 -4.29 1.20 14.93
C VAL A 35 -4.50 2.72 14.96
N ASN A 36 -4.58 3.38 13.80
CA ASN A 36 -4.87 4.82 13.73
C ASN A 36 -6.25 5.16 14.33
N LEU A 37 -7.28 4.35 14.07
CA LEU A 37 -8.59 4.51 14.68
C LEU A 37 -8.53 4.31 16.21
N ALA A 38 -7.77 3.32 16.67
CA ALA A 38 -7.57 3.08 18.11
C ALA A 38 -6.85 4.23 18.81
N ILE A 39 -5.89 4.88 18.14
CA ILE A 39 -5.24 6.09 18.65
C ILE A 39 -6.25 7.24 18.79
N SER A 40 -7.11 7.45 17.78
CA SER A 40 -8.15 8.48 17.83
C SER A 40 -9.14 8.23 18.96
N TRP A 41 -9.55 6.97 19.14
CA TRP A 41 -10.39 6.56 20.26
C TRP A 41 -9.70 6.78 21.63
N LEU A 42 -8.41 6.45 21.74
CA LEU A 42 -7.65 6.66 22.98
C LEU A 42 -7.54 8.14 23.33
N LEU A 43 -7.34 9.01 22.33
CA LEU A 43 -7.33 10.47 22.55
C LEU A 43 -8.69 10.95 23.06
N GLN A 44 -9.79 10.44 22.56
CA GLN A 44 -11.13 10.74 23.07
C GLN A 44 -11.25 10.33 24.55
N GLN A 45 -10.82 9.11 24.93
CA GLN A 45 -10.86 8.65 26.33
C GLN A 45 -10.04 9.56 27.26
N ILE A 46 -8.90 10.06 26.80
CA ILE A 46 -8.08 11.00 27.58
C ILE A 46 -8.81 12.33 27.77
N MET A 47 -9.43 12.86 26.71
CA MET A 47 -10.20 14.11 26.78
C MET A 47 -11.40 13.98 27.71
N ASP A 48 -12.14 12.89 27.64
CA ASP A 48 -13.29 12.59 28.49
C ASP A 48 -12.88 12.44 29.95
N LEU A 49 -11.72 11.83 30.22
CA LEU A 49 -11.17 11.73 31.57
C LEU A 49 -10.83 13.11 32.14
N MET A 50 -10.25 13.99 31.34
CA MET A 50 -9.93 15.38 31.75
C MET A 50 -11.18 16.22 31.96
N ALA A 51 -12.26 15.95 31.21
CA ALA A 51 -13.55 16.62 31.36
C ALA A 51 -14.37 16.12 32.56
N GLY A 52 -13.90 15.07 33.26
CA GLY A 52 -14.59 14.50 34.42
C GLY A 52 -15.82 13.69 34.09
N SER A 53 -15.98 13.22 32.84
CA SER A 53 -17.07 12.34 32.45
C SER A 53 -16.89 10.94 33.07
N GLY A 54 -17.87 10.52 33.88
CA GLY A 54 -17.75 9.35 34.76
C GLY A 54 -17.67 7.97 34.11
N ASN A 55 -17.59 7.89 32.77
CA ASN A 55 -17.60 6.64 32.02
C ASN A 55 -16.30 6.43 31.20
N THR A 56 -15.15 6.74 31.80
CA THR A 56 -13.84 6.66 31.14
C THR A 56 -12.99 5.53 31.71
N LEU A 57 -12.01 5.11 30.90
CA LEU A 57 -10.97 4.21 31.37
C LEU A 57 -10.16 4.87 32.50
N SER A 58 -9.76 4.07 33.52
CA SER A 58 -8.80 4.53 34.53
C SER A 58 -7.46 4.89 33.86
N LEU A 59 -6.66 5.76 34.51
CA LEU A 59 -5.30 6.09 34.03
C LEU A 59 -4.45 4.84 33.75
N GLY A 60 -4.54 3.83 34.63
CA GLY A 60 -3.85 2.56 34.42
C GLY A 60 -4.33 1.82 33.19
N GLY A 61 -5.64 1.84 32.89
CA GLY A 61 -6.20 1.25 31.67
C GLY A 61 -5.70 1.93 30.42
N ILE A 62 -5.65 3.27 30.41
CA ILE A 62 -5.10 4.07 29.30
C ILE A 62 -3.64 3.71 29.03
N CYS A 63 -2.82 3.56 30.08
CA CYS A 63 -1.41 3.15 29.94
C CYS A 63 -1.26 1.75 29.32
N TRP A 64 -2.09 0.79 29.72
CA TRP A 64 -2.05 -0.56 29.14
C TRP A 64 -2.47 -0.57 27.66
N VAL A 65 -3.51 0.17 27.31
CA VAL A 65 -3.96 0.31 25.90
C VAL A 65 -2.87 0.97 25.08
N LEU A 66 -2.23 2.03 25.57
CA LEU A 66 -1.13 2.71 24.90
C LEU A 66 0.05 1.77 24.64
N LEU A 67 0.44 0.98 25.64
CA LEU A 67 1.49 -0.04 25.47
C LEU A 67 1.13 -1.06 24.40
N GLY A 68 -0.12 -1.53 24.37
CA GLY A 68 -0.62 -2.44 23.34
C GLY A 68 -0.57 -1.82 21.94
N ILE A 69 -0.96 -0.56 21.80
CA ILE A 69 -0.89 0.19 20.53
C ILE A 69 0.56 0.29 20.06
N VAL A 70 1.48 0.72 20.94
CA VAL A 70 2.92 0.85 20.60
C VAL A 70 3.52 -0.50 20.19
N ALA A 71 3.24 -1.57 20.94
CA ALA A 71 3.70 -2.91 20.57
C ALA A 71 3.18 -3.34 19.18
N THR A 72 1.90 -3.07 18.90
CA THR A 72 1.30 -3.37 17.60
C THR A 72 1.93 -2.57 16.46
N ILE A 73 2.20 -1.28 16.68
CA ILE A 73 2.88 -0.42 15.68
C ILE A 73 4.26 -0.98 15.35
N VAL A 74 5.04 -1.37 16.36
CA VAL A 74 6.39 -1.91 16.14
C VAL A 74 6.34 -3.24 15.38
N LEU A 75 5.48 -4.17 15.79
CA LEU A 75 5.36 -5.49 15.15
C LEU A 75 4.86 -5.38 13.71
N VAL A 76 3.74 -4.68 13.53
CA VAL A 76 3.12 -4.55 12.19
C VAL A 76 3.95 -3.65 11.29
N GLY A 77 4.57 -2.61 11.85
CA GLY A 77 5.52 -1.75 11.13
C GLY A 77 6.71 -2.53 10.60
N ALA A 78 7.29 -3.43 11.40
CA ALA A 78 8.36 -4.32 10.96
C ALA A 78 7.91 -5.25 9.81
N VAL A 79 6.72 -5.86 9.92
CA VAL A 79 6.15 -6.69 8.85
C VAL A 79 5.95 -5.87 7.57
N ARG A 80 5.40 -4.67 7.69
CA ARG A 80 5.18 -3.76 6.55
C ARG A 80 6.49 -3.35 5.89
N ALA A 81 7.49 -2.94 6.69
CA ALA A 81 8.81 -2.54 6.22
C ALA A 81 9.55 -3.68 5.49
N TYR A 82 9.24 -4.92 5.82
CA TYR A 82 9.78 -6.09 5.14
C TYR A 82 9.00 -6.46 3.88
N ALA A 83 7.68 -6.52 3.96
CA ALA A 83 6.82 -7.04 2.91
C ALA A 83 6.62 -6.05 1.74
N LEU A 84 6.46 -4.76 2.04
CA LEU A 84 6.13 -3.73 1.05
C LEU A 84 7.24 -3.52 0.01
N PRO A 85 8.52 -3.27 0.39
CA PRO A 85 9.59 -3.10 -0.58
C PRO A 85 9.84 -4.37 -1.40
N ARG A 86 9.71 -5.55 -0.79
CA ARG A 86 9.84 -6.82 -1.51
C ARG A 86 8.73 -7.03 -2.52
N PHE A 87 7.50 -6.62 -2.19
CA PHE A 87 6.40 -6.65 -3.14
C PHE A 87 6.71 -5.73 -4.33
N PHE A 88 7.10 -4.48 -4.08
CA PHE A 88 7.40 -3.50 -5.14
C PHE A 88 8.56 -3.93 -6.02
N THR A 89 9.68 -4.32 -5.43
CA THR A 89 10.87 -4.76 -6.19
C THR A 89 10.54 -5.95 -7.10
N ARG A 90 9.80 -6.95 -6.61
CA ARG A 90 9.39 -8.09 -7.42
C ARG A 90 8.37 -7.72 -8.48
N ALA A 91 7.39 -6.88 -8.14
CA ALA A 91 6.36 -6.42 -9.07
C ALA A 91 7.00 -5.65 -10.24
N MET A 92 7.92 -4.73 -9.92
CA MET A 92 8.66 -3.95 -10.92
C MET A 92 9.61 -4.79 -11.76
N GLY A 93 10.32 -5.75 -11.16
CA GLY A 93 11.15 -6.70 -11.91
C GLY A 93 10.33 -7.47 -12.93
N GLN A 94 9.21 -8.05 -12.52
CA GLN A 94 8.31 -8.79 -13.43
C GLN A 94 7.68 -7.91 -14.51
N TYR A 95 7.38 -6.65 -14.20
CA TYR A 95 6.90 -5.69 -15.18
C TYR A 95 7.98 -5.38 -16.23
N LYS A 96 9.20 -5.07 -15.79
CA LYS A 96 10.34 -4.77 -16.68
C LYS A 96 10.68 -5.96 -17.57
N ASP A 97 10.74 -7.17 -17.03
CA ASP A 97 10.97 -8.40 -17.79
C ASP A 97 9.89 -8.61 -18.86
N TYR A 98 8.62 -8.38 -18.50
CA TYR A 98 7.52 -8.47 -19.45
C TYR A 98 7.61 -7.40 -20.53
N ALA A 99 7.86 -6.14 -20.17
CA ALA A 99 8.00 -5.03 -21.09
C ALA A 99 9.18 -5.28 -22.07
N TYR A 100 10.32 -5.73 -21.53
CA TYR A 100 11.48 -6.09 -22.35
C TYR A 100 11.19 -7.24 -23.31
N SER A 101 10.50 -8.27 -22.86
CA SER A 101 10.09 -9.40 -23.72
C SER A 101 9.14 -8.97 -24.86
N GLN A 102 8.31 -7.95 -24.64
CA GLN A 102 7.46 -7.38 -25.71
C GLN A 102 8.27 -6.53 -26.68
N LEU A 103 9.28 -5.80 -26.20
CA LEU A 103 10.23 -5.04 -27.03
C LEU A 103 10.98 -5.96 -27.99
N LEU A 104 11.49 -7.08 -27.51
CA LEU A 104 12.22 -8.06 -28.35
C LEU A 104 11.36 -8.70 -29.45
N LYS A 105 10.03 -8.68 -29.30
CA LYS A 105 9.09 -9.17 -30.32
C LYS A 105 8.76 -8.16 -31.41
N LYS A 106 9.18 -6.89 -31.26
CA LYS A 106 9.01 -5.88 -32.30
C LYS A 106 9.94 -6.15 -33.47
N ASN A 107 9.47 -5.88 -34.68
CA ASN A 107 10.28 -5.96 -35.91
C ASN A 107 11.44 -4.95 -35.85
N ILE A 108 12.61 -5.33 -36.35
CA ILE A 108 13.82 -4.51 -36.39
C ILE A 108 13.59 -3.16 -37.08
N SER A 109 12.76 -3.14 -38.17
CA SER A 109 12.42 -1.90 -38.86
C SER A 109 11.62 -0.92 -38.03
N THR A 110 10.72 -1.41 -37.18
CA THR A 110 9.94 -0.57 -36.24
C THR A 110 10.77 -0.10 -35.05
N PHE A 111 11.73 -0.92 -34.63
CA PHE A 111 12.66 -0.57 -33.55
C PHE A 111 13.63 0.54 -33.97
N SER A 112 14.05 0.52 -35.25
CA SER A 112 14.98 1.52 -35.80
C SER A 112 14.32 2.89 -36.03
N GLN A 113 12.99 2.97 -36.10
CA GLN A 113 12.25 4.23 -36.31
C GLN A 113 12.06 5.04 -34.99
N GLU A 114 12.11 4.40 -33.85
CA GLU A 114 11.98 5.06 -32.56
C GLU A 114 13.37 5.22 -31.91
N SER A 115 13.61 6.31 -31.20
CA SER A 115 14.89 6.54 -30.52
C SER A 115 15.07 5.58 -29.34
N THR A 116 16.27 5.08 -29.14
CA THR A 116 16.63 4.22 -28.00
C THR A 116 16.31 4.90 -26.65
N SER A 117 16.37 6.24 -26.60
CA SER A 117 16.02 7.02 -25.41
C SER A 117 14.54 6.88 -25.02
N THR A 118 13.62 6.75 -25.97
CA THR A 118 12.19 6.53 -25.71
C THR A 118 11.95 5.20 -25.01
N TYR A 119 12.61 4.14 -25.46
CA TYR A 119 12.50 2.82 -24.82
C TYR A 119 13.15 2.78 -23.43
N LEU A 120 14.29 3.46 -23.26
CA LEU A 120 14.97 3.56 -21.99
C LEU A 120 14.13 4.36 -20.96
N SER A 121 13.49 5.45 -21.42
CA SER A 121 12.57 6.24 -20.59
C SER A 121 11.36 5.42 -20.16
N ALA A 122 10.75 4.65 -21.06
CA ALA A 122 9.61 3.79 -20.74
C ALA A 122 9.97 2.69 -19.71
N LEU A 123 11.17 2.10 -19.81
CA LEU A 123 11.62 1.05 -18.90
C LEU A 123 12.11 1.59 -17.54
N SER A 124 12.47 2.87 -17.45
CA SER A 124 13.00 3.51 -16.24
C SER A 124 11.97 4.45 -15.63
N ASN A 125 11.72 5.61 -16.27
CA ASN A 125 10.89 6.68 -15.70
C ASN A 125 9.41 6.30 -15.61
N ASP A 126 8.85 5.68 -16.65
CA ASP A 126 7.46 5.25 -16.62
C ASP A 126 7.24 4.11 -15.62
N ALA A 127 8.21 3.20 -15.48
CA ALA A 127 8.16 2.14 -14.48
C ALA A 127 8.15 2.72 -13.06
N THR A 128 9.01 3.70 -12.75
CA THR A 128 9.04 4.36 -11.44
C THR A 128 7.74 5.14 -11.19
N SER A 129 7.19 5.78 -12.22
CA SER A 129 5.90 6.47 -12.13
C SER A 129 4.75 5.49 -11.85
N ILE A 130 4.76 4.29 -12.42
CA ILE A 130 3.77 3.24 -12.13
C ILE A 130 3.91 2.75 -10.69
N GLU A 131 5.12 2.58 -10.17
CA GLU A 131 5.37 2.20 -8.79
C GLU A 131 4.74 3.20 -7.83
N GLY A 132 5.11 4.49 -7.92
CA GLY A 132 4.62 5.53 -7.01
C GLY A 132 3.14 5.87 -7.20
N ASN A 133 2.68 6.02 -8.45
CA ASN A 133 1.32 6.49 -8.73
C ASN A 133 0.27 5.39 -8.78
N TYR A 134 0.65 4.12 -8.91
CA TYR A 134 -0.30 3.02 -8.96
C TYR A 134 -0.15 2.05 -7.79
N LEU A 135 1.03 1.48 -7.59
CA LEU A 135 1.21 0.44 -6.57
C LEU A 135 1.17 1.01 -5.14
N GLU A 136 1.86 2.12 -4.87
CA GLU A 136 1.82 2.76 -3.55
C GLU A 136 0.42 3.29 -3.25
N LYS A 137 -0.17 4.02 -4.21
CA LYS A 137 -1.50 4.60 -4.05
C LYS A 137 -2.63 3.59 -3.85
N LEU A 138 -2.44 2.35 -4.28
CA LEU A 138 -3.39 1.28 -4.01
C LEU A 138 -3.45 0.95 -2.50
N PHE A 139 -2.31 0.92 -1.81
CA PHE A 139 -2.26 0.70 -0.36
C PHE A 139 -2.78 1.92 0.42
N ASP A 140 -2.44 3.14 -0.03
CA ASP A 140 -2.96 4.38 0.55
C ASP A 140 -4.48 4.43 0.45
N LEU A 141 -5.05 4.12 -0.73
CA LEU A 141 -6.50 4.09 -0.94
C LEU A 141 -7.22 3.12 0.00
N VAL A 142 -6.66 1.93 0.23
CA VAL A 142 -7.23 0.96 1.17
C VAL A 142 -7.20 1.51 2.60
N MET A 143 -6.09 2.11 3.00
CA MET A 143 -5.93 2.72 4.31
C MET A 143 -6.94 3.86 4.52
N ASP A 144 -7.02 4.79 3.57
CA ASP A 144 -7.89 5.96 3.63
C ASP A 144 -9.38 5.57 3.63
N ALA A 145 -9.76 4.55 2.86
CA ALA A 145 -11.13 4.03 2.85
C ALA A 145 -11.53 3.46 4.23
N ILE A 146 -10.64 2.70 4.88
CA ILE A 146 -10.89 2.16 6.22
C ILE A 146 -10.99 3.29 7.24
N LEU A 147 -10.07 4.28 7.17
CA LEU A 147 -10.08 5.44 8.07
C LEU A 147 -11.36 6.26 7.90
N CYS A 148 -11.80 6.50 6.67
CA CYS A 148 -13.01 7.24 6.39
C CYS A 148 -14.25 6.54 6.99
N VAL A 149 -14.44 5.25 6.69
CA VAL A 149 -15.56 4.48 7.23
C VAL A 149 -15.48 4.38 8.76
N GLY A 150 -14.29 4.11 9.31
CA GLY A 150 -14.09 4.01 10.76
C GLY A 150 -14.36 5.32 11.48
N ALA A 151 -13.94 6.46 10.93
CA ALA A 151 -14.23 7.77 11.49
C ALA A 151 -15.74 8.06 11.52
N PHE A 152 -16.47 7.74 10.45
CA PHE A 152 -17.92 7.88 10.43
C PHE A 152 -18.62 7.01 11.48
N LEU A 153 -18.16 5.76 11.66
CA LEU A 153 -18.71 4.87 12.69
C LEU A 153 -18.42 5.33 14.12
N MET A 154 -17.31 6.04 14.35
CA MET A 154 -17.00 6.59 15.66
C MET A 154 -17.80 7.87 15.99
N MET A 155 -18.37 8.54 14.98
CA MET A 155 -19.19 9.74 15.16
C MET A 155 -20.69 9.43 15.45
N LEU A 156 -21.12 8.19 15.16
CA LEU A 156 -22.49 7.70 15.41
C LEU A 156 -22.63 7.14 16.83
#